data_f4a495e86402df10e8a19d44a3239281
#
_entry.id   f4a495e86402df10e8a19d44a3239281
#
_cell.length_a   1.000
_cell.length_b   1.000
_cell.length_c   1.000
_cell.angle_alpha   90.00
_cell.angle_beta   90.00
_cell.angle_gamma   90.00
#
_symmetry.space_group_name_H-M   'P 1'
#
loop_
_entity.id
_entity.type
_entity.pdbx_description
1 polymer ?
#
loop_
_entity_poly.entity_id
_entity_poly.type
_entity_poly.pdbx_seq_one_letter_code
_entity_poly.pdbx_strand_id
1 'polypeptide(L)'
;MSQSNNATTSQHRTAIPAGAGTLFFVQTFATLGFAVLYSTLVLYATKKLGFSEDNANAIMGVFGAFNYGLHMFGGYLGGRYLSNRNLFVLGMVLQVFGCALIAMEGVTGLYWGLAMFLTGSGLNVTCLNMMLTQRFAPDDDRRESAFLWNYAGMNLGFFIGFAVAGYFQLSENYRALFLFATLGNLAAIVVTLSRWSILADISTPLKEVSRSQWLRRLAVGIAILIVLVPVIRMLLTHAEFSSYFVVALGIVIFALMTVVTFRHRNAGERRRMKAYLLLALGSLVFWMLYQLAPMGLMLFSENNINLNVYGIRVAPQWIQNINTVVIVIGGPLMALWFNRLRQRGWNIDIPAQFSASLFCMGLGMLVLPLGIHLAGGDGLVAFKWIAISYVLQSIGELLISPIGYAMIGKLAPPRYQGVMMGCWMMVTGVASVLASYISGLMPQNAGSTPLLTNPGYSQVFNALGWGSVATGVVLLILIPLLRRMIHREPSVA
;
A
#
# COMPACT_ATOMS: atom_id res chain seq x y z
N MET A 1 -19.51 -61.78 1.90
CA MET A 1 -20.70 -60.92 2.01
C MET A 1 -20.45 -59.88 3.08
N SER A 2 -20.60 -58.69 2.75
CA SER A 2 -20.67 -57.41 3.46
C SER A 2 -19.54 -56.47 3.13
N GLN A 3 -19.66 -55.79 1.99
CA GLN A 3 -18.99 -54.52 1.72
C GLN A 3 -19.70 -53.43 2.52
N SER A 4 -19.06 -52.89 3.55
CA SER A 4 -19.52 -51.70 4.22
C SER A 4 -19.06 -50.49 3.41
N ASN A 5 -20.02 -49.84 2.75
CA ASN A 5 -19.92 -48.53 2.15
C ASN A 5 -19.47 -47.47 3.19
N ASN A 6 -18.22 -47.12 3.17
CA ASN A 6 -17.78 -45.83 3.73
C ASN A 6 -17.85 -44.75 2.64
N ALA A 7 -19.06 -44.37 2.27
CA ALA A 7 -19.29 -43.07 1.64
C ALA A 7 -19.15 -42.00 2.71
N THR A 8 -17.93 -41.56 2.96
CA THR A 8 -17.69 -40.30 3.70
C THR A 8 -18.27 -39.17 2.90
N THR A 9 -19.45 -38.77 3.31
CA THR A 9 -20.12 -37.52 2.92
C THR A 9 -19.15 -36.37 3.07
N SER A 10 -18.61 -35.90 1.97
CA SER A 10 -18.06 -34.56 1.86
C SER A 10 -19.21 -33.57 2.04
N GLN A 11 -19.61 -33.30 3.29
CA GLN A 11 -20.41 -32.15 3.60
C GLN A 11 -19.59 -30.94 3.17
N HIS A 12 -19.97 -30.32 2.07
CA HIS A 12 -19.51 -29.00 1.66
C HIS A 12 -19.67 -28.07 2.88
N ARG A 13 -18.57 -27.83 3.57
CA ARG A 13 -18.47 -26.81 4.61
C ARG A 13 -18.58 -25.46 3.92
N THR A 14 -19.79 -25.00 3.63
CA THR A 14 -20.09 -23.69 3.03
C THR A 14 -19.87 -22.52 4.00
N ALA A 15 -19.79 -22.78 5.30
CA ALA A 15 -19.63 -21.77 6.31
C ALA A 15 -18.17 -21.27 6.40
N ILE A 16 -17.99 -19.95 6.31
CA ILE A 16 -16.72 -19.28 6.57
C ILE A 16 -16.29 -19.55 8.03
N PRO A 17 -14.99 -19.88 8.31
CA PRO A 17 -14.52 -20.12 9.66
C PRO A 17 -14.84 -18.95 10.62
N ALA A 18 -15.13 -19.28 11.86
CA ALA A 18 -15.40 -18.28 12.90
C ALA A 18 -14.24 -17.28 13.00
N GLY A 19 -14.55 -16.00 13.04
CA GLY A 19 -13.59 -14.90 13.10
C GLY A 19 -13.20 -14.28 11.75
N ALA A 20 -13.34 -14.97 10.61
CA ALA A 20 -13.03 -14.38 9.31
C ALA A 20 -13.96 -13.21 8.97
N GLY A 21 -15.26 -13.34 9.23
CA GLY A 21 -16.20 -12.22 9.06
C GLY A 21 -15.94 -11.06 10.03
N THR A 22 -15.47 -11.36 11.24
CA THR A 22 -15.08 -10.30 12.20
C THR A 22 -13.87 -9.53 11.68
N LEU A 23 -12.89 -10.22 11.08
CA LEU A 23 -11.70 -9.58 10.53
C LEU A 23 -12.01 -8.65 9.36
N PHE A 24 -13.07 -8.89 8.59
CA PHE A 24 -13.56 -7.95 7.58
C PHE A 24 -13.88 -6.57 8.20
N PHE A 25 -14.67 -6.54 9.26
CA PHE A 25 -15.02 -5.27 9.95
C PHE A 25 -13.81 -4.64 10.63
N VAL A 26 -12.97 -5.45 11.27
CA VAL A 26 -11.73 -4.98 11.89
C VAL A 26 -10.83 -4.33 10.84
N GLN A 27 -10.67 -4.96 9.68
CA GLN A 27 -9.90 -4.42 8.55
C GLN A 27 -10.49 -3.09 8.06
N THR A 28 -11.81 -3.03 7.90
CA THR A 28 -12.51 -1.81 7.45
C THR A 28 -12.22 -0.63 8.37
N PHE A 29 -12.41 -0.80 9.67
CA PHE A 29 -12.19 0.27 10.64
C PHE A 29 -10.71 0.62 10.83
N ALA A 30 -9.81 -0.35 10.82
CA ALA A 30 -8.38 -0.10 10.91
C ALA A 30 -7.84 0.66 9.68
N THR A 31 -8.38 0.38 8.49
CA THR A 31 -7.99 1.07 7.26
C THR A 31 -8.56 2.49 7.18
N LEU A 32 -9.73 2.73 7.75
CA LEU A 32 -10.37 4.05 7.75
C LEU A 32 -9.47 5.13 8.34
N GLY A 33 -8.89 4.90 9.51
CA GLY A 33 -7.96 5.85 10.15
C GLY A 33 -6.71 6.11 9.30
N PHE A 34 -6.17 5.07 8.68
CA PHE A 34 -5.04 5.20 7.76
C PHE A 34 -5.41 6.02 6.51
N ALA A 35 -6.57 5.76 5.91
CA ALA A 35 -7.05 6.47 4.72
C ALA A 35 -7.23 7.98 4.97
N VAL A 36 -7.75 8.35 6.14
CA VAL A 36 -7.86 9.76 6.56
C VAL A 36 -6.49 10.43 6.56
N LEU A 37 -5.51 9.86 7.26
CA LEU A 37 -4.16 10.42 7.31
C LEU A 37 -3.48 10.44 5.94
N TYR A 38 -3.55 9.33 5.21
CA TYR A 38 -2.94 9.19 3.90
C TYR A 38 -3.40 10.27 2.91
N SER A 39 -4.68 10.61 2.92
CA SER A 39 -5.26 11.59 1.99
C SER A 39 -5.20 13.05 2.49
N THR A 40 -4.90 13.28 3.76
CA THR A 40 -5.04 14.62 4.36
C THR A 40 -3.71 15.19 4.85
N LEU A 41 -2.71 14.35 5.12
CA LEU A 41 -1.47 14.76 5.79
C LEU A 41 -0.78 15.95 5.11
N VAL A 42 -0.61 15.91 3.79
CA VAL A 42 0.07 16.99 3.05
C VAL A 42 -0.74 18.30 3.11
N LEU A 43 -2.06 18.23 2.89
CA LEU A 43 -2.92 19.42 2.95
C LEU A 43 -3.02 19.98 4.37
N TYR A 44 -3.10 19.14 5.38
CA TYR A 44 -3.10 19.56 6.78
C TYR A 44 -1.77 20.26 7.16
N ALA A 45 -0.64 19.66 6.79
CA ALA A 45 0.66 20.23 7.07
C ALA A 45 0.87 21.58 6.38
N THR A 46 0.46 21.73 5.13
CA THR A 46 0.63 22.96 4.36
C THR A 46 -0.39 24.03 4.74
N LYS A 47 -1.68 23.70 4.77
CA LYS A 47 -2.76 24.70 4.98
C LYS A 47 -2.94 25.08 6.45
N LYS A 48 -2.82 24.11 7.36
CA LYS A 48 -3.10 24.35 8.79
C LYS A 48 -1.86 24.67 9.60
N LEU A 49 -0.75 23.93 9.36
CA LEU A 49 0.48 24.07 10.12
C LEU A 49 1.50 24.99 9.47
N GLY A 50 1.27 25.44 8.23
CA GLY A 50 2.13 26.38 7.52
C GLY A 50 3.46 25.77 7.05
N PHE A 51 3.54 24.45 6.89
CA PHE A 51 4.73 23.81 6.33
C PHE A 51 4.87 24.15 4.84
N SER A 52 6.10 24.21 4.34
CA SER A 52 6.34 24.22 2.91
C SER A 52 5.85 22.93 2.27
N GLU A 53 5.46 22.99 1.00
CA GLU A 53 5.02 21.79 0.25
C GLU A 53 6.12 20.74 0.20
N ASP A 54 7.38 21.12 0.05
CA ASP A 54 8.54 20.22 0.07
C ASP A 54 8.66 19.47 1.39
N ASN A 55 8.55 20.19 2.52
CA ASN A 55 8.62 19.54 3.84
C ASN A 55 7.44 18.62 4.09
N ALA A 56 6.22 19.03 3.71
CA ALA A 56 5.04 18.18 3.82
C ALA A 56 5.14 16.91 2.96
N ASN A 57 5.63 17.03 1.72
CA ASN A 57 5.88 15.90 0.83
C ASN A 57 6.98 14.97 1.39
N ALA A 58 8.06 15.53 1.94
CA ALA A 58 9.13 14.73 2.55
C ALA A 58 8.63 13.92 3.75
N ILE A 59 7.83 14.53 4.63
CA ILE A 59 7.19 13.84 5.77
C ILE A 59 6.28 12.72 5.26
N MET A 60 5.47 12.98 4.23
CA MET A 60 4.60 11.97 3.64
C MET A 60 5.39 10.81 3.00
N GLY A 61 6.49 11.12 2.31
CA GLY A 61 7.40 10.12 1.74
C GLY A 61 7.99 9.20 2.79
N VAL A 62 8.50 9.78 3.88
CA VAL A 62 9.04 9.03 5.03
C VAL A 62 7.94 8.23 5.74
N PHE A 63 6.75 8.82 5.92
CA PHE A 63 5.59 8.14 6.48
C PHE A 63 5.24 6.89 5.67
N GLY A 64 5.12 6.99 4.36
CA GLY A 64 4.86 5.85 3.48
C GLY A 64 5.96 4.80 3.54
N ALA A 65 7.24 5.22 3.50
CA ALA A 65 8.37 4.32 3.54
C ALA A 65 8.42 3.47 4.82
N PHE A 66 8.26 4.09 5.96
CA PHE A 66 8.26 3.37 7.24
C PHE A 66 7.00 2.55 7.45
N ASN A 67 5.84 2.97 6.93
CA ASN A 67 4.63 2.15 6.97
C ASN A 67 4.87 0.78 6.30
N TYR A 68 5.45 0.76 5.10
CA TYR A 68 5.79 -0.49 4.42
C TYR A 68 6.93 -1.25 5.09
N GLY A 69 7.96 -0.56 5.58
CA GLY A 69 9.07 -1.18 6.30
C GLY A 69 8.63 -1.87 7.59
N LEU A 70 7.70 -1.28 8.33
CA LEU A 70 7.18 -1.83 9.58
C LEU A 70 6.27 -3.04 9.36
N HIS A 71 5.69 -3.25 8.16
CA HIS A 71 4.96 -4.48 7.86
C HIS A 71 5.83 -5.74 8.04
N MET A 72 7.10 -5.68 7.59
CA MET A 72 8.06 -6.77 7.81
C MET A 72 8.34 -6.99 9.29
N PHE A 73 8.53 -5.89 10.01
CA PHE A 73 8.83 -5.92 11.44
C PHE A 73 7.66 -6.44 12.26
N GLY A 74 6.42 -6.09 11.88
CA GLY A 74 5.19 -6.64 12.45
C GLY A 74 5.09 -8.15 12.30
N GLY A 75 5.47 -8.70 11.16
CA GLY A 75 5.52 -10.14 10.92
C GLY A 75 6.58 -10.87 11.76
N TYR A 76 7.65 -10.19 12.13
CA TYR A 76 8.65 -10.74 13.04
C TYR A 76 8.21 -10.72 14.51
N LEU A 77 7.57 -9.64 14.96
CA LEU A 77 7.12 -9.49 16.35
C LEU A 77 5.88 -10.33 16.65
N GLY A 78 4.94 -10.39 15.70
CA GLY A 78 3.68 -11.11 15.85
C GLY A 78 3.88 -12.62 15.96
N GLY A 79 3.28 -13.23 16.97
CA GLY A 79 3.38 -14.66 17.26
C GLY A 79 4.69 -15.13 17.88
N ARG A 80 5.71 -14.25 18.00
CA ARG A 80 7.01 -14.57 18.63
C ARG A 80 7.21 -13.87 19.96
N TYR A 81 6.92 -12.57 20.02
CA TYR A 81 7.06 -11.74 21.22
C TYR A 81 5.70 -11.37 21.81
N LEU A 82 4.77 -11.00 20.94
CA LEU A 82 3.38 -10.69 21.25
C LEU A 82 2.48 -11.58 20.39
N SER A 83 1.32 -12.01 20.90
CA SER A 83 0.33 -12.64 20.02
C SER A 83 -0.11 -11.64 18.96
N ASN A 84 -0.47 -12.12 17.75
CA ASN A 84 -0.92 -11.22 16.67
C ASN A 84 -2.10 -10.34 17.12
N ARG A 85 -3.02 -10.92 17.88
CA ARG A 85 -4.16 -10.21 18.46
C ARG A 85 -3.74 -9.10 19.43
N ASN A 86 -2.80 -9.37 20.35
CA ASN A 86 -2.30 -8.36 21.30
C ASN A 86 -1.53 -7.26 20.59
N LEU A 87 -0.66 -7.63 19.65
CA LEU A 87 0.11 -6.66 18.87
C LEU A 87 -0.81 -5.76 18.05
N PHE A 88 -1.87 -6.34 17.44
CA PHE A 88 -2.88 -5.57 16.73
C PHE A 88 -3.57 -4.55 17.64
N VAL A 89 -4.09 -4.97 18.80
CA VAL A 89 -4.80 -4.06 19.72
C VAL A 89 -3.85 -2.97 20.24
N LEU A 90 -2.62 -3.29 20.62
CA LEU A 90 -1.63 -2.29 21.04
C LEU A 90 -1.33 -1.31 19.91
N GLY A 91 -1.19 -1.79 18.68
CA GLY A 91 -1.03 -0.94 17.49
C GLY A 91 -2.24 -0.02 17.27
N MET A 92 -3.47 -0.52 17.42
CA MET A 92 -4.67 0.32 17.33
C MET A 92 -4.77 1.35 18.46
N VAL A 93 -4.35 1.01 19.68
CA VAL A 93 -4.26 1.97 20.79
C VAL A 93 -3.27 3.10 20.46
N LEU A 94 -2.11 2.76 19.91
CA LEU A 94 -1.17 3.77 19.42
C LEU A 94 -1.76 4.67 18.33
N GLN A 95 -2.56 4.11 17.41
CA GLN A 95 -3.25 4.91 16.39
C GLN A 95 -4.34 5.82 16.97
N VAL A 96 -5.08 5.36 17.98
CA VAL A 96 -6.06 6.19 18.71
C VAL A 96 -5.37 7.41 19.32
N PHE A 97 -4.31 7.20 20.10
CA PHE A 97 -3.55 8.30 20.68
C PHE A 97 -2.87 9.17 19.61
N GLY A 98 -2.37 8.54 18.55
CA GLY A 98 -1.77 9.24 17.42
C GLY A 98 -2.73 10.22 16.76
N CYS A 99 -3.93 9.78 16.38
CA CYS A 99 -4.96 10.66 15.80
C CYS A 99 -5.43 11.74 16.77
N ALA A 100 -5.59 11.40 18.06
CA ALA A 100 -5.98 12.36 19.08
C ALA A 100 -4.94 13.48 19.27
N LEU A 101 -3.64 13.14 19.24
CA LEU A 101 -2.56 14.13 19.29
C LEU A 101 -2.52 15.03 18.06
N ILE A 102 -2.73 14.47 16.85
CA ILE A 102 -2.80 15.27 15.62
C ILE A 102 -3.99 16.23 15.67
N ALA A 103 -5.12 15.80 16.24
CA ALA A 103 -6.30 16.63 16.44
C ALA A 103 -6.08 17.85 17.37
N MET A 104 -4.97 17.90 18.11
CA MET A 104 -4.59 19.08 18.91
C MET A 104 -4.03 20.24 18.06
N GLU A 105 -3.89 20.04 16.76
CA GLU A 105 -3.51 21.07 15.76
C GLU A 105 -2.22 21.82 16.09
N GLY A 106 -1.14 21.09 16.32
CA GLY A 106 0.19 21.64 16.58
C GLY A 106 1.30 20.79 15.99
N VAL A 107 2.45 21.41 15.71
CA VAL A 107 3.61 20.72 15.12
C VAL A 107 4.11 19.57 16.02
N THR A 108 4.17 19.78 17.32
CA THR A 108 4.54 18.73 18.29
C THR A 108 3.52 17.58 18.28
N GLY A 109 2.22 17.91 18.24
CA GLY A 109 1.13 16.95 18.13
C GLY A 109 1.20 16.17 16.83
N LEU A 110 1.54 16.82 15.72
CA LEU A 110 1.75 16.15 14.43
C LEU A 110 2.85 15.08 14.53
N TYR A 111 4.07 15.43 14.96
CA TYR A 111 5.19 14.49 14.94
C TYR A 111 5.02 13.32 15.92
N TRP A 112 4.57 13.58 17.13
CA TRP A 112 4.26 12.50 18.09
C TRP A 112 3.08 11.66 17.64
N GLY A 113 2.04 12.32 17.14
CA GLY A 113 0.85 11.65 16.64
C GLY A 113 1.15 10.77 15.44
N LEU A 114 1.90 11.25 14.45
CA LEU A 114 2.36 10.46 13.31
C LEU A 114 3.25 9.29 13.73
N ALA A 115 4.16 9.51 14.70
CA ALA A 115 5.04 8.44 15.17
C ALA A 115 4.25 7.31 15.85
N MET A 116 3.30 7.64 16.70
CA MET A 116 2.42 6.66 17.34
C MET A 116 1.52 5.96 16.31
N PHE A 117 0.91 6.74 15.42
CA PHE A 117 0.05 6.21 14.38
C PHE A 117 0.80 5.25 13.46
N LEU A 118 1.96 5.67 12.97
CA LEU A 118 2.79 4.89 12.04
C LEU A 118 3.32 3.60 12.67
N THR A 119 3.76 3.68 13.93
CA THR A 119 4.15 2.48 14.69
C THR A 119 3.01 1.47 14.76
N GLY A 120 1.79 1.94 15.04
CA GLY A 120 0.60 1.09 15.07
C GLY A 120 0.20 0.55 13.71
N SER A 121 0.04 1.42 12.71
CA SER A 121 -0.46 1.05 11.37
C SER A 121 0.50 0.13 10.63
N GLY A 122 1.80 0.38 10.72
CA GLY A 122 2.82 -0.43 10.07
C GLY A 122 2.88 -1.87 10.59
N LEU A 123 2.52 -2.10 11.85
CA LEU A 123 2.50 -3.45 12.45
C LEU A 123 1.17 -4.19 12.19
N ASN A 124 0.07 -3.47 12.03
CA ASN A 124 -1.29 -4.03 12.05
C ASN A 124 -1.63 -4.90 10.85
N VAL A 125 -1.22 -4.51 9.65
CA VAL A 125 -1.57 -5.23 8.40
C VAL A 125 -1.10 -6.69 8.47
N THR A 126 0.13 -6.89 8.95
CA THR A 126 0.69 -8.24 9.09
C THR A 126 -0.05 -9.05 10.14
N CYS A 127 -0.42 -8.43 11.27
CA CYS A 127 -1.18 -9.09 12.33
C CYS A 127 -2.54 -9.56 11.85
N LEU A 128 -3.27 -8.73 11.10
CA LEU A 128 -4.57 -9.08 10.52
C LEU A 128 -4.45 -10.25 9.54
N ASN A 129 -3.48 -10.19 8.64
CA ASN A 129 -3.22 -11.25 7.68
C ASN A 129 -2.84 -12.57 8.36
N MET A 130 -2.04 -12.52 9.44
CA MET A 130 -1.68 -13.71 10.21
C MET A 130 -2.87 -14.27 10.98
N MET A 131 -3.70 -13.42 11.60
CA MET A 131 -4.92 -13.87 12.25
C MET A 131 -5.90 -14.52 11.27
N LEU A 132 -5.99 -14.02 10.04
CA LEU A 132 -6.82 -14.62 8.99
C LEU A 132 -6.23 -15.94 8.50
N THR A 133 -4.94 -15.96 8.18
CA THR A 133 -4.23 -17.14 7.65
C THR A 133 -4.37 -18.36 8.57
N GLN A 134 -4.22 -18.19 9.88
CA GLN A 134 -4.25 -19.27 10.86
C GLN A 134 -5.60 -19.98 10.96
N ARG A 135 -6.67 -19.44 10.39
CA ARG A 135 -8.04 -20.01 10.43
C ARG A 135 -8.33 -21.00 9.34
N PHE A 136 -7.41 -21.13 8.39
CA PHE A 136 -7.56 -22.01 7.23
C PHE A 136 -6.41 -23.00 7.15
N ALA A 137 -6.70 -24.24 6.75
CA ALA A 137 -5.65 -25.16 6.33
C ALA A 137 -4.98 -24.63 5.05
N PRO A 138 -3.71 -25.00 4.78
CA PRO A 138 -2.98 -24.52 3.60
C PRO A 138 -3.66 -24.83 2.26
N ASP A 139 -4.42 -25.92 2.21
CA ASP A 139 -5.16 -26.47 1.06
C ASP A 139 -6.67 -26.15 1.08
N ASP A 140 -7.13 -25.28 1.99
CA ASP A 140 -8.54 -24.89 2.08
C ASP A 140 -8.88 -23.84 1.02
N ASP A 141 -9.69 -24.22 0.02
CA ASP A 141 -10.14 -23.33 -1.08
C ASP A 141 -10.87 -22.06 -0.59
N ARG A 142 -11.48 -22.09 0.60
CA ARG A 142 -12.16 -20.95 1.21
C ARG A 142 -11.21 -19.87 1.67
N ARG A 143 -9.92 -20.18 1.84
CA ARG A 143 -8.88 -19.23 2.24
C ARG A 143 -8.78 -18.08 1.25
N GLU A 144 -8.75 -18.35 -0.04
CA GLU A 144 -8.69 -17.33 -1.08
C GLU A 144 -9.90 -16.40 -1.01
N SER A 145 -11.11 -16.97 -0.88
CA SER A 145 -12.34 -16.19 -0.73
C SER A 145 -12.30 -15.28 0.51
N ALA A 146 -11.81 -15.78 1.65
CA ALA A 146 -11.70 -15.00 2.87
C ALA A 146 -10.72 -13.83 2.75
N PHE A 147 -9.59 -14.02 2.05
CA PHE A 147 -8.65 -12.93 1.74
C PHE A 147 -9.26 -11.88 0.80
N LEU A 148 -10.05 -12.30 -0.19
CA LEU A 148 -10.79 -11.38 -1.06
C LEU A 148 -11.81 -10.54 -0.27
N TRP A 149 -12.55 -11.14 0.66
CA TRP A 149 -13.43 -10.42 1.56
C TRP A 149 -12.69 -9.44 2.46
N ASN A 150 -11.54 -9.84 3.02
CA ASN A 150 -10.71 -8.95 3.83
C ASN A 150 -10.19 -7.77 3.01
N TYR A 151 -9.78 -8.02 1.76
CA TYR A 151 -9.39 -6.98 0.81
C TYR A 151 -10.55 -6.03 0.46
N ALA A 152 -11.76 -6.56 0.30
CA ALA A 152 -12.96 -5.73 0.13
C ALA A 152 -13.22 -4.84 1.35
N GLY A 153 -13.04 -5.37 2.57
CA GLY A 153 -13.09 -4.59 3.81
C GLY A 153 -12.07 -3.45 3.86
N MET A 154 -10.85 -3.71 3.41
CA MET A 154 -9.82 -2.69 3.29
C MET A 154 -10.25 -1.56 2.32
N ASN A 155 -10.74 -1.92 1.13
CA ASN A 155 -11.22 -0.94 0.15
C ASN A 155 -12.43 -0.14 0.66
N LEU A 156 -13.33 -0.77 1.40
CA LEU A 156 -14.45 -0.08 2.05
C LEU A 156 -13.93 0.94 3.09
N GLY A 157 -12.91 0.58 3.86
CA GLY A 157 -12.24 1.48 4.80
C GLY A 157 -11.61 2.69 4.09
N PHE A 158 -10.92 2.48 2.97
CA PHE A 158 -10.40 3.56 2.13
C PHE A 158 -11.50 4.45 1.59
N PHE A 159 -12.57 3.87 1.03
CA PHE A 159 -13.70 4.62 0.49
C PHE A 159 -14.33 5.55 1.53
N ILE A 160 -14.64 5.02 2.71
CA ILE A 160 -15.22 5.80 3.80
C ILE A 160 -14.23 6.86 4.29
N GLY A 161 -12.95 6.48 4.48
CA GLY A 161 -11.91 7.39 4.96
C GLY A 161 -11.71 8.59 4.03
N PHE A 162 -11.60 8.37 2.72
CA PHE A 162 -11.47 9.45 1.74
C PHE A 162 -12.75 10.29 1.63
N ALA A 163 -13.92 9.66 1.72
CA ALA A 163 -15.19 10.38 1.70
C ALA A 163 -15.30 11.36 2.88
N VAL A 164 -14.99 10.88 4.08
CA VAL A 164 -15.03 11.69 5.31
C VAL A 164 -13.92 12.73 5.32
N ALA A 165 -12.71 12.37 4.89
CA ALA A 165 -11.61 13.31 4.78
C ALA A 165 -11.97 14.50 3.87
N GLY A 166 -12.57 14.22 2.71
CA GLY A 166 -13.03 15.27 1.80
C GLY A 166 -14.15 16.14 2.38
N TYR A 167 -15.10 15.54 3.11
CA TYR A 167 -16.18 16.28 3.75
C TYR A 167 -15.64 17.34 4.74
N PHE A 168 -14.71 16.94 5.62
CA PHE A 168 -14.09 17.87 6.56
C PHE A 168 -13.08 18.82 5.91
N GLN A 169 -12.46 18.41 4.80
CA GLN A 169 -11.56 19.29 4.01
C GLN A 169 -12.30 20.52 3.47
N LEU A 170 -13.56 20.36 3.03
CA LEU A 170 -14.34 21.48 2.50
C LEU A 170 -14.60 22.59 3.54
N SER A 171 -14.58 22.25 4.82
CA SER A 171 -14.71 23.20 5.94
C SER A 171 -13.38 23.46 6.65
N GLU A 172 -12.27 22.86 6.19
CA GLU A 172 -10.94 22.88 6.81
C GLU A 172 -10.96 22.50 8.31
N ASN A 173 -11.93 21.67 8.72
CA ASN A 173 -12.08 21.23 10.09
C ASN A 173 -11.26 19.96 10.37
N TYR A 174 -9.96 20.11 10.36
CA TYR A 174 -9.02 19.00 10.56
C TYR A 174 -9.12 18.38 11.95
N ARG A 175 -9.44 19.17 12.98
CA ARG A 175 -9.65 18.65 14.34
C ARG A 175 -10.77 17.62 14.38
N ALA A 176 -11.93 17.96 13.82
CA ALA A 176 -13.07 17.02 13.77
C ALA A 176 -12.73 15.80 12.92
N LEU A 177 -11.99 15.97 11.82
CA LEU A 177 -11.55 14.86 10.98
C LEU A 177 -10.68 13.85 11.73
N PHE A 178 -9.65 14.31 12.45
CA PHE A 178 -8.78 13.42 13.21
C PHE A 178 -9.47 12.80 14.43
N LEU A 179 -10.41 13.48 15.05
CA LEU A 179 -11.28 12.89 16.08
C LEU A 179 -12.18 11.81 15.48
N PHE A 180 -12.71 11.99 14.27
CA PHE A 180 -13.45 10.94 13.57
C PHE A 180 -12.56 9.72 13.27
N ALA A 181 -11.33 9.93 12.81
CA ALA A 181 -10.36 8.85 12.62
C ALA A 181 -10.05 8.12 13.94
N THR A 182 -9.97 8.85 15.06
CA THR A 182 -9.84 8.29 16.40
C THR A 182 -10.98 7.34 16.74
N LEU A 183 -12.23 7.74 16.44
CA LEU A 183 -13.42 6.89 16.66
C LEU A 183 -13.39 5.64 15.76
N GLY A 184 -12.95 5.75 14.51
CA GLY A 184 -12.74 4.59 13.62
C GLY A 184 -11.74 3.58 14.19
N ASN A 185 -10.62 4.06 14.69
CA ASN A 185 -9.62 3.21 15.34
C ASN A 185 -10.16 2.56 16.63
N LEU A 186 -10.93 3.29 17.44
CA LEU A 186 -11.62 2.74 18.62
C LEU A 186 -12.62 1.66 18.22
N ALA A 187 -13.38 1.85 17.15
CA ALA A 187 -14.31 0.84 16.65
C ALA A 187 -13.59 -0.47 16.30
N ALA A 188 -12.42 -0.40 15.66
CA ALA A 188 -11.60 -1.60 15.38
C ALA A 188 -11.19 -2.32 16.68
N ILE A 189 -10.83 -1.58 17.74
CA ILE A 189 -10.51 -2.16 19.06
C ILE A 189 -11.75 -2.84 19.64
N VAL A 190 -12.90 -2.15 19.69
CA VAL A 190 -14.15 -2.68 20.25
C VAL A 190 -14.58 -3.96 19.53
N VAL A 191 -14.55 -3.98 18.20
CA VAL A 191 -14.88 -5.18 17.42
C VAL A 191 -13.91 -6.32 17.72
N THR A 192 -12.62 -6.04 17.84
CA THR A 192 -11.61 -7.05 18.19
C THR A 192 -11.82 -7.60 19.60
N LEU A 193 -12.08 -6.75 20.58
CA LEU A 193 -12.31 -7.14 21.98
C LEU A 193 -13.62 -7.92 22.14
N SER A 194 -14.68 -7.56 21.40
CA SER A 194 -15.97 -8.27 21.43
C SER A 194 -15.86 -9.73 20.97
N ARG A 195 -14.85 -10.07 20.17
CA ARG A 195 -14.60 -11.40 19.64
C ARG A 195 -13.22 -11.94 20.06
N TRP A 196 -12.76 -11.52 21.23
CA TRP A 196 -11.41 -11.76 21.73
C TRP A 196 -10.99 -13.23 21.72
N SER A 197 -11.82 -14.13 22.20
CA SER A 197 -11.54 -15.56 22.23
C SER A 197 -11.43 -16.17 20.85
N ILE A 198 -12.31 -15.76 19.92
CA ILE A 198 -12.36 -16.25 18.56
C ILE A 198 -11.13 -15.82 17.76
N LEU A 199 -10.61 -14.62 18.02
CA LEU A 199 -9.44 -14.05 17.32
C LEU A 199 -8.10 -14.51 17.91
N ALA A 200 -8.09 -15.39 18.90
CA ALA A 200 -6.85 -15.92 19.48
C ALA A 200 -5.97 -16.60 18.43
N ASP A 201 -4.66 -16.48 18.60
CA ASP A 201 -3.68 -17.21 17.78
C ASP A 201 -3.88 -18.72 17.94
N ILE A 202 -3.85 -19.47 16.84
CA ILE A 202 -4.07 -20.91 16.83
C ILE A 202 -2.74 -21.67 16.97
N SER A 203 -1.77 -21.31 16.15
CA SER A 203 -0.44 -21.93 16.14
C SER A 203 0.64 -20.89 15.96
N THR A 204 1.31 -20.50 17.04
CA THR A 204 2.41 -19.55 17.01
C THR A 204 3.52 -20.00 17.95
N PRO A 205 4.81 -19.66 17.68
CA PRO A 205 5.92 -20.00 18.56
C PRO A 205 5.77 -19.50 19.99
N LEU A 206 4.91 -18.51 20.22
CA LEU A 206 4.64 -17.97 21.56
C LEU A 206 3.78 -18.91 22.41
N LYS A 207 3.00 -19.81 21.80
CA LYS A 207 2.18 -20.78 22.51
C LYS A 207 2.98 -21.97 23.07
N GLU A 208 4.14 -22.24 22.51
CA GLU A 208 4.98 -23.39 22.86
C GLU A 208 5.99 -23.09 24.00
N VAL A 209 6.03 -21.84 24.45
CA VAL A 209 7.01 -21.42 25.47
C VAL A 209 6.45 -21.48 26.90
N SER A 210 7.34 -21.67 27.88
CA SER A 210 6.97 -21.63 29.30
C SER A 210 6.45 -20.24 29.71
N ARG A 211 5.67 -20.17 30.79
CA ARG A 211 5.12 -18.91 31.33
C ARG A 211 6.20 -17.85 31.60
N SER A 212 7.36 -18.25 32.11
CA SER A 212 8.48 -17.36 32.38
C SER A 212 9.06 -16.77 31.08
N GLN A 213 9.26 -17.60 30.08
CA GLN A 213 9.71 -17.17 28.75
C GLN A 213 8.68 -16.27 28.07
N TRP A 214 7.38 -16.60 28.23
CA TRP A 214 6.29 -15.79 27.70
C TRP A 214 6.31 -14.37 28.29
N LEU A 215 6.42 -14.23 29.62
CA LEU A 215 6.52 -12.92 30.28
C LEU A 215 7.74 -12.13 29.81
N ARG A 216 8.89 -12.79 29.67
CA ARG A 216 10.11 -12.14 29.15
C ARG A 216 9.92 -11.65 27.72
N ARG A 217 9.33 -12.47 26.85
CA ARG A 217 9.05 -12.09 25.45
C ARG A 217 8.05 -10.94 25.37
N LEU A 218 6.99 -10.98 26.17
CA LEU A 218 6.01 -9.91 26.28
C LEU A 218 6.67 -8.59 26.71
N ALA A 219 7.49 -8.62 27.74
CA ALA A 219 8.22 -7.42 28.21
C ALA A 219 9.14 -6.85 27.13
N VAL A 220 9.88 -7.71 26.43
CA VAL A 220 10.73 -7.29 25.29
C VAL A 220 9.88 -6.71 24.16
N GLY A 221 8.77 -7.33 23.80
CA GLY A 221 7.86 -6.83 22.74
C GLY A 221 7.29 -5.44 23.08
N ILE A 222 6.85 -5.25 24.32
CA ILE A 222 6.37 -3.93 24.79
C ILE A 222 7.50 -2.91 24.80
N ALA A 223 8.70 -3.26 25.30
CA ALA A 223 9.86 -2.38 25.29
C ALA A 223 10.23 -1.93 23.87
N ILE A 224 10.19 -2.84 22.89
CA ILE A 224 10.41 -2.53 21.48
C ILE A 224 9.39 -1.49 20.99
N LEU A 225 8.10 -1.65 21.29
CA LEU A 225 7.07 -0.68 20.88
C LEU A 225 7.30 0.69 21.53
N ILE A 226 7.66 0.74 22.81
CA ILE A 226 7.95 1.99 23.53
C ILE A 226 9.15 2.71 22.89
N VAL A 227 10.20 1.99 22.53
CA VAL A 227 11.40 2.58 21.90
C VAL A 227 11.14 2.98 20.44
N LEU A 228 10.29 2.24 19.74
CA LEU A 228 10.02 2.47 18.32
C LEU A 228 9.34 3.82 18.07
N VAL A 229 8.41 4.24 18.94
CA VAL A 229 7.70 5.52 18.81
C VAL A 229 8.65 6.72 18.78
N PRO A 230 9.55 6.96 19.78
CA PRO A 230 10.48 8.08 19.70
C PRO A 230 11.49 7.95 18.57
N VAL A 231 11.90 6.75 18.17
CA VAL A 231 12.76 6.53 17.00
C VAL A 231 12.06 6.98 15.72
N ILE A 232 10.82 6.56 15.50
CA ILE A 232 10.02 6.99 14.32
C ILE A 232 9.78 8.51 14.37
N ARG A 233 9.49 9.07 15.56
CA ARG A 233 9.37 10.53 15.69
C ARG A 233 10.65 11.26 15.25
N MET A 234 11.80 10.79 15.69
CA MET A 234 13.10 11.35 15.32
C MET A 234 13.29 11.29 13.79
N LEU A 235 12.97 10.16 13.18
CA LEU A 235 13.08 9.97 11.74
C LEU A 235 12.11 10.86 10.96
N LEU A 236 10.88 11.06 11.43
CA LEU A 236 9.91 11.96 10.81
C LEU A 236 10.33 13.44 10.95
N THR A 237 10.90 13.81 12.10
CA THR A 237 11.39 15.18 12.34
C THR A 237 12.59 15.52 11.44
N HIS A 238 13.39 14.52 11.08
CA HIS A 238 14.53 14.64 10.18
C HIS A 238 14.23 13.95 8.83
N ALA A 239 13.14 14.36 8.19
CA ALA A 239 12.61 13.68 6.99
C ALA A 239 13.63 13.61 5.85
N GLU A 240 14.45 14.62 5.65
CA GLU A 240 15.50 14.63 4.62
C GLU A 240 16.55 13.55 4.89
N PHE A 241 17.10 13.49 6.10
CA PHE A 241 18.03 12.42 6.50
C PHE A 241 17.40 11.04 6.35
N SER A 242 16.15 10.88 6.80
CA SER A 242 15.42 9.62 6.73
C SER A 242 15.18 9.19 5.29
N SER A 243 14.96 10.13 4.39
CA SER A 243 14.82 9.87 2.95
C SER A 243 16.11 9.31 2.36
N TYR A 244 17.25 9.92 2.65
CA TYR A 244 18.56 9.38 2.22
C TYR A 244 18.82 8.00 2.83
N PHE A 245 18.49 7.81 4.11
CA PHE A 245 18.65 6.52 4.80
C PHE A 245 17.81 5.41 4.14
N VAL A 246 16.55 5.68 3.82
CA VAL A 246 15.65 4.70 3.17
C VAL A 246 16.18 4.33 1.78
N VAL A 247 16.60 5.31 0.99
CA VAL A 247 17.15 5.05 -0.35
C VAL A 247 18.46 4.25 -0.26
N ALA A 248 19.37 4.64 0.64
CA ALA A 248 20.62 3.92 0.86
C ALA A 248 20.38 2.47 1.30
N LEU A 249 19.46 2.27 2.24
CA LEU A 249 19.05 0.94 2.70
C LEU A 249 18.46 0.10 1.57
N GLY A 250 17.61 0.70 0.75
CA GLY A 250 17.02 0.06 -0.44
C GLY A 250 18.09 -0.40 -1.43
N ILE A 251 19.07 0.46 -1.72
CA ILE A 251 20.21 0.13 -2.60
C ILE A 251 21.02 -1.03 -2.01
N VAL A 252 21.34 -0.98 -0.72
CA VAL A 252 22.10 -2.05 -0.04
C VAL A 252 21.35 -3.38 -0.10
N ILE A 253 20.05 -3.40 0.21
CA ILE A 253 19.23 -4.61 0.18
C ILE A 253 19.14 -5.16 -1.24
N PHE A 254 18.93 -4.31 -2.24
CA PHE A 254 18.87 -4.71 -3.63
C PHE A 254 20.22 -5.27 -4.12
N ALA A 255 21.33 -4.64 -3.74
CA ALA A 255 22.69 -5.12 -4.05
C ALA A 255 22.97 -6.48 -3.39
N LEU A 256 22.61 -6.66 -2.12
CA LEU A 256 22.75 -7.93 -1.42
C LEU A 256 21.93 -9.03 -2.10
N MET A 257 20.67 -8.75 -2.46
CA MET A 257 19.83 -9.69 -3.20
C MET A 257 20.40 -10.04 -4.57
N THR A 258 21.01 -9.07 -5.23
CA THR A 258 21.70 -9.28 -6.50
C THR A 258 22.89 -10.23 -6.30
N VAL A 259 23.75 -10.00 -5.29
CA VAL A 259 24.87 -10.89 -4.98
C VAL A 259 24.41 -12.32 -4.64
N VAL A 260 23.38 -12.45 -3.80
CA VAL A 260 22.77 -13.75 -3.44
C VAL A 260 22.26 -14.47 -4.69
N THR A 261 21.59 -13.73 -5.59
CA THR A 261 21.07 -14.26 -6.85
C THR A 261 22.19 -14.78 -7.76
N PHE A 262 23.26 -13.99 -7.95
CA PHE A 262 24.36 -14.40 -8.83
C PHE A 262 25.20 -15.56 -8.27
N ARG A 263 25.30 -15.65 -6.94
CA ARG A 263 26.01 -16.75 -6.24
C ARG A 263 25.15 -17.99 -6.02
N HIS A 264 23.87 -17.96 -6.39
CA HIS A 264 22.98 -19.11 -6.18
C HIS A 264 23.41 -20.31 -7.02
N ARG A 265 23.53 -21.50 -6.38
CA ARG A 265 24.09 -22.72 -7.01
C ARG A 265 23.17 -23.31 -8.07
N ASN A 266 21.85 -23.35 -7.80
CA ASN A 266 20.87 -23.88 -8.75
C ASN A 266 20.65 -22.90 -9.90
N ALA A 267 20.99 -23.31 -11.13
CA ALA A 267 20.89 -22.45 -12.32
C ALA A 267 19.45 -22.07 -12.67
N GLY A 268 18.47 -22.95 -12.41
CA GLY A 268 17.04 -22.68 -12.64
C GLY A 268 16.51 -21.64 -11.67
N GLU A 269 16.79 -21.81 -10.38
CA GLU A 269 16.40 -20.85 -9.34
C GLU A 269 17.09 -19.49 -9.53
N ARG A 270 18.38 -19.51 -9.85
CA ARG A 270 19.14 -18.28 -10.17
C ARG A 270 18.51 -17.50 -11.32
N ARG A 271 18.04 -18.16 -12.38
CA ARG A 271 17.33 -17.51 -13.49
C ARG A 271 16.02 -16.87 -13.03
N ARG A 272 15.19 -17.57 -12.25
CA ARG A 272 13.95 -17.05 -11.69
C ARG A 272 14.18 -15.85 -10.77
N MET A 273 15.18 -15.91 -9.90
CA MET A 273 15.58 -14.78 -9.05
C MET A 273 16.04 -13.56 -9.85
N LYS A 274 16.77 -13.75 -10.96
CA LYS A 274 17.12 -12.65 -11.88
C LYS A 274 15.87 -12.02 -12.51
N ALA A 275 14.91 -12.84 -12.96
CA ALA A 275 13.65 -12.33 -13.48
C ALA A 275 12.89 -11.50 -12.43
N TYR A 276 12.86 -11.97 -11.18
CA TYR A 276 12.28 -11.22 -10.06
C TYR A 276 12.95 -9.85 -9.88
N LEU A 277 14.29 -9.78 -9.85
CA LEU A 277 15.02 -8.51 -9.68
C LEU A 277 14.71 -7.51 -10.79
N LEU A 278 14.64 -7.96 -12.05
CA LEU A 278 14.27 -7.11 -13.19
C LEU A 278 12.84 -6.57 -13.07
N LEU A 279 11.90 -7.43 -12.69
CA LEU A 279 10.50 -7.04 -12.49
C LEU A 279 10.34 -6.10 -11.28
N ALA A 280 11.07 -6.36 -10.19
CA ALA A 280 11.07 -5.49 -9.02
C ALA A 280 11.60 -4.09 -9.35
N LEU A 281 12.67 -4.00 -10.16
CA LEU A 281 13.20 -2.72 -10.62
C LEU A 281 12.20 -1.98 -11.52
N GLY A 282 11.54 -2.68 -12.44
CA GLY A 282 10.46 -2.09 -13.25
C GLY A 282 9.28 -1.60 -12.41
N SER A 283 8.91 -2.36 -11.37
CA SER A 283 7.83 -1.98 -10.46
C SER A 283 8.13 -0.74 -9.61
N LEU A 284 9.41 -0.42 -9.39
CA LEU A 284 9.80 0.81 -8.68
C LEU A 284 9.24 2.05 -9.39
N VAL A 285 9.30 2.10 -10.73
CA VAL A 285 8.74 3.20 -11.51
C VAL A 285 7.22 3.30 -11.30
N PHE A 286 6.52 2.17 -11.34
CA PHE A 286 5.08 2.14 -11.08
C PHE A 286 4.74 2.68 -9.70
N TRP A 287 5.36 2.13 -8.64
CA TRP A 287 5.06 2.51 -7.27
C TRP A 287 5.44 3.95 -6.96
N MET A 288 6.52 4.45 -7.57
CA MET A 288 6.94 5.85 -7.45
C MET A 288 5.86 6.81 -7.98
N LEU A 289 5.28 6.51 -9.14
CA LEU A 289 4.19 7.32 -9.71
C LEU A 289 2.89 7.18 -8.92
N TYR A 290 2.60 5.97 -8.44
CA TYR A 290 1.43 5.71 -7.60
C TYR A 290 1.47 6.50 -6.27
N GLN A 291 2.63 6.60 -5.65
CA GLN A 291 2.81 7.32 -4.40
C GLN A 291 2.75 8.86 -4.55
N LEU A 292 2.64 9.39 -5.77
CA LEU A 292 2.37 10.82 -5.97
C LEU A 292 0.94 11.22 -5.55
N ALA A 293 0.01 10.26 -5.47
CA ALA A 293 -1.40 10.52 -5.17
C ALA A 293 -1.62 11.32 -3.87
N PRO A 294 -0.99 11.00 -2.73
CA PRO A 294 -1.13 11.77 -1.49
C PRO A 294 -0.19 12.99 -1.41
N MET A 295 0.65 13.23 -2.40
CA MET A 295 1.70 14.26 -2.43
C MET A 295 1.46 15.28 -3.56
N GLY A 296 2.31 15.31 -4.57
CA GLY A 296 2.24 16.27 -5.65
C GLY A 296 0.92 16.26 -6.43
N LEU A 297 0.31 15.08 -6.65
CA LEU A 297 -1.02 15.01 -7.29
C LEU A 297 -2.14 15.58 -6.39
N MET A 298 -2.03 15.43 -5.08
CA MET A 298 -2.98 16.03 -4.14
C MET A 298 -2.91 17.56 -4.21
N LEU A 299 -1.70 18.13 -4.20
CA LEU A 299 -1.48 19.57 -4.31
C LEU A 299 -1.93 20.10 -5.67
N PHE A 300 -1.60 19.41 -6.76
CA PHE A 300 -2.10 19.75 -8.09
C PHE A 300 -3.64 19.70 -8.15
N SER A 301 -4.25 18.71 -7.55
CA SER A 301 -5.71 18.57 -7.50
C SER A 301 -6.38 19.70 -6.75
N GLU A 302 -5.81 20.12 -5.62
CA GLU A 302 -6.35 21.24 -4.81
C GLU A 302 -6.20 22.59 -5.49
N ASN A 303 -5.07 22.84 -6.18
CA ASN A 303 -4.73 24.19 -6.64
C ASN A 303 -5.00 24.42 -8.13
N ASN A 304 -4.90 23.40 -8.98
CA ASN A 304 -4.93 23.55 -10.44
C ASN A 304 -6.15 22.90 -11.12
N ILE A 305 -6.95 22.08 -10.39
CA ILE A 305 -8.14 21.47 -10.95
C ILE A 305 -9.38 22.31 -10.65
N ASN A 306 -10.27 22.43 -11.64
CA ASN A 306 -11.61 22.96 -11.41
C ASN A 306 -12.43 21.95 -10.59
N LEU A 307 -12.50 22.18 -9.30
CA LEU A 307 -13.22 21.32 -8.35
C LEU A 307 -14.72 21.64 -8.26
N ASN A 308 -15.23 22.64 -9.00
CA ASN A 308 -16.67 22.88 -9.14
C ASN A 308 -17.23 22.04 -10.29
N VAL A 309 -17.83 20.90 -9.96
CA VAL A 309 -18.39 19.96 -10.93
C VAL A 309 -19.91 20.02 -10.83
N TYR A 310 -20.57 20.53 -11.87
CA TYR A 310 -22.04 20.71 -11.90
C TYR A 310 -22.61 21.46 -10.69
N GLY A 311 -21.90 22.48 -10.19
CA GLY A 311 -22.33 23.29 -9.04
C GLY A 311 -22.03 22.68 -7.67
N ILE A 312 -21.40 21.51 -7.63
CA ILE A 312 -20.96 20.85 -6.39
C ILE A 312 -19.42 21.02 -6.26
N ARG A 313 -18.97 21.52 -5.12
CA ARG A 313 -17.55 21.57 -4.81
C ARG A 313 -17.05 20.19 -4.41
N VAL A 314 -16.15 19.62 -5.21
CA VAL A 314 -15.50 18.32 -4.98
C VAL A 314 -14.26 18.53 -4.11
N ALA A 315 -14.07 17.71 -3.08
CA ALA A 315 -12.84 17.73 -2.30
C ALA A 315 -11.72 16.92 -3.03
N PRO A 316 -10.44 17.32 -2.94
CA PRO A 316 -9.34 16.58 -3.57
C PRO A 316 -9.24 15.13 -3.10
N GLN A 317 -9.55 14.86 -1.84
CA GLN A 317 -9.57 13.50 -1.28
C GLN A 317 -10.58 12.58 -1.97
N TRP A 318 -11.71 13.14 -2.45
CA TRP A 318 -12.72 12.35 -3.17
C TRP A 318 -12.23 11.84 -4.52
N ILE A 319 -11.23 12.50 -5.13
CA ILE A 319 -10.60 12.05 -6.37
C ILE A 319 -9.94 10.68 -6.16
N GLN A 320 -9.36 10.44 -4.98
CA GLN A 320 -8.76 9.14 -4.66
C GLN A 320 -9.80 8.00 -4.59
N ASN A 321 -11.07 8.30 -4.30
CA ASN A 321 -12.14 7.30 -4.36
C ASN A 321 -12.39 6.75 -5.76
N ILE A 322 -11.98 7.45 -6.82
CA ILE A 322 -12.03 6.92 -8.19
C ILE A 322 -11.20 5.63 -8.25
N ASN A 323 -10.01 5.63 -7.65
CA ASN A 323 -9.19 4.43 -7.56
C ASN A 323 -9.93 3.29 -6.87
N THR A 324 -10.51 3.53 -5.68
CA THR A 324 -11.23 2.51 -4.93
C THR A 324 -12.39 1.91 -5.73
N VAL A 325 -13.18 2.76 -6.41
CA VAL A 325 -14.30 2.32 -7.24
C VAL A 325 -13.81 1.48 -8.43
N VAL A 326 -12.76 1.94 -9.12
CA VAL A 326 -12.19 1.20 -10.25
C VAL A 326 -11.62 -0.15 -9.81
N ILE A 327 -10.97 -0.23 -8.65
CA ILE A 327 -10.44 -1.49 -8.10
C ILE A 327 -11.58 -2.48 -7.80
N VAL A 328 -12.62 -2.02 -7.11
CA VAL A 328 -13.73 -2.89 -6.69
C VAL A 328 -14.54 -3.40 -7.88
N ILE A 329 -14.81 -2.56 -8.88
CA ILE A 329 -15.57 -2.93 -10.07
C ILE A 329 -14.66 -3.57 -11.13
N GLY A 330 -13.48 -2.99 -11.35
CA GLY A 330 -12.55 -3.38 -12.40
C GLY A 330 -11.87 -4.73 -12.12
N GLY A 331 -11.64 -5.09 -10.86
CA GLY A 331 -11.02 -6.37 -10.51
C GLY A 331 -11.79 -7.58 -11.05
N PRO A 332 -13.07 -7.77 -10.72
CA PRO A 332 -13.90 -8.83 -11.31
C PRO A 332 -14.01 -8.76 -12.83
N LEU A 333 -14.17 -7.57 -13.40
CA LEU A 333 -14.25 -7.39 -14.86
C LEU A 333 -12.96 -7.80 -15.56
N MET A 334 -11.82 -7.43 -14.98
CA MET A 334 -10.49 -7.80 -15.50
C MET A 334 -10.26 -9.31 -15.42
N ALA A 335 -10.67 -9.95 -14.33
CA ALA A 335 -10.60 -11.41 -14.20
C ALA A 335 -11.42 -12.12 -15.28
N LEU A 336 -12.65 -11.66 -15.54
CA LEU A 336 -13.50 -12.19 -16.62
C LEU A 336 -12.86 -11.97 -18.00
N TRP A 337 -12.31 -10.79 -18.23
CA TRP A 337 -11.64 -10.45 -19.49
C TRP A 337 -10.39 -11.32 -19.71
N PHE A 338 -9.56 -11.51 -18.71
CA PHE A 338 -8.39 -12.38 -18.78
C PHE A 338 -8.75 -13.83 -19.04
N ASN A 339 -9.83 -14.34 -18.42
CA ASN A 339 -10.32 -15.68 -18.70
C ASN A 339 -10.74 -15.85 -20.17
N ARG A 340 -11.45 -14.86 -20.74
CA ARG A 340 -11.81 -14.85 -22.16
C ARG A 340 -10.60 -14.81 -23.09
N LEU A 341 -9.59 -14.01 -22.74
CA LEU A 341 -8.34 -13.92 -23.53
C LEU A 341 -7.57 -15.24 -23.50
N ARG A 342 -7.46 -15.87 -22.31
CA ARG A 342 -6.83 -17.20 -22.17
C ARG A 342 -7.54 -18.27 -22.99
N GLN A 343 -8.87 -18.28 -23.00
CA GLN A 343 -9.67 -19.17 -23.85
C GLN A 343 -9.41 -18.96 -25.35
N ARG A 344 -9.00 -17.76 -25.76
CA ARG A 344 -8.58 -17.43 -27.13
C ARG A 344 -7.10 -17.69 -27.42
N GLY A 345 -6.38 -18.33 -26.50
CA GLY A 345 -4.96 -18.67 -26.65
C GLY A 345 -3.97 -17.54 -26.34
N TRP A 346 -4.44 -16.42 -25.77
CA TRP A 346 -3.53 -15.34 -25.38
C TRP A 346 -2.80 -15.68 -24.10
N ASN A 347 -1.47 -15.55 -24.13
CA ASN A 347 -0.63 -15.77 -22.94
C ASN A 347 -0.47 -14.47 -22.16
N ILE A 348 -1.29 -14.33 -21.10
CA ILE A 348 -1.25 -13.18 -20.19
C ILE A 348 -0.41 -13.60 -18.99
N ASP A 349 0.88 -13.41 -19.11
CA ASP A 349 1.86 -13.74 -18.07
C ASP A 349 2.28 -12.52 -17.24
N ILE A 350 3.07 -12.77 -16.20
CA ILE A 350 3.55 -11.74 -15.27
C ILE A 350 4.28 -10.60 -16.00
N PRO A 351 5.29 -10.85 -16.88
CA PRO A 351 5.99 -9.77 -17.55
C PRO A 351 5.11 -8.90 -18.44
N ALA A 352 4.13 -9.50 -19.14
CA ALA A 352 3.20 -8.76 -19.98
C ALA A 352 2.30 -7.81 -19.17
N GLN A 353 1.85 -8.28 -17.99
CA GLN A 353 1.02 -7.46 -17.10
C GLN A 353 1.82 -6.30 -16.49
N PHE A 354 3.09 -6.51 -16.11
CA PHE A 354 3.98 -5.44 -15.63
C PHE A 354 4.22 -4.37 -16.70
N SER A 355 4.48 -4.78 -17.94
CA SER A 355 4.63 -3.85 -19.05
C SER A 355 3.34 -3.05 -19.29
N ALA A 356 2.18 -3.72 -19.37
CA ALA A 356 0.87 -3.07 -19.57
C ALA A 356 0.54 -2.09 -18.43
N SER A 357 0.87 -2.45 -17.18
CA SER A 357 0.70 -1.59 -16.01
C SER A 357 1.47 -0.26 -16.15
N LEU A 358 2.73 -0.32 -16.61
CA LEU A 358 3.54 0.87 -16.84
C LEU A 358 3.02 1.75 -17.99
N PHE A 359 2.46 1.15 -19.04
CA PHE A 359 1.77 1.91 -20.09
C PHE A 359 0.53 2.62 -19.55
N CYS A 360 -0.30 1.94 -18.77
CA CYS A 360 -1.48 2.56 -18.15
C CYS A 360 -1.09 3.71 -17.22
N MET A 361 -0.06 3.51 -16.39
CA MET A 361 0.46 4.53 -15.49
C MET A 361 1.02 5.74 -16.27
N GLY A 362 1.83 5.48 -17.30
CA GLY A 362 2.41 6.51 -18.14
C GLY A 362 1.35 7.33 -18.89
N LEU A 363 0.37 6.67 -19.48
CA LEU A 363 -0.77 7.34 -20.12
C LEU A 363 -1.59 8.15 -19.13
N GLY A 364 -1.79 7.64 -17.91
CA GLY A 364 -2.44 8.35 -16.82
C GLY A 364 -1.73 9.66 -16.48
N MET A 365 -0.38 9.69 -16.50
CA MET A 365 0.40 10.91 -16.31
C MET A 365 0.34 11.83 -17.53
N LEU A 366 0.36 11.31 -18.77
CA LEU A 366 0.36 12.11 -20.00
C LEU A 366 -1.00 12.79 -20.27
N VAL A 367 -2.08 12.27 -19.74
CA VAL A 367 -3.41 12.91 -19.84
C VAL A 367 -3.44 14.25 -19.11
N LEU A 368 -2.65 14.46 -18.05
CA LEU A 368 -2.64 15.70 -17.27
C LEU A 368 -2.05 16.88 -18.03
N PRO A 369 -0.88 16.80 -18.70
CA PRO A 369 -0.41 17.85 -19.61
C PRO A 369 -1.39 18.21 -20.72
N LEU A 370 -2.09 17.21 -21.29
CA LEU A 370 -3.13 17.45 -22.26
C LEU A 370 -4.27 18.30 -21.66
N GLY A 371 -4.70 17.96 -20.43
CA GLY A 371 -5.70 18.71 -19.70
C GLY A 371 -5.24 20.14 -19.39
N ILE A 372 -3.97 20.33 -19.02
CA ILE A 372 -3.36 21.65 -18.80
C ILE A 372 -3.37 22.48 -20.09
N HIS A 373 -2.99 21.88 -21.21
CA HIS A 373 -3.00 22.56 -22.51
C HIS A 373 -4.40 23.03 -22.94
N LEU A 374 -5.43 22.29 -22.52
CA LEU A 374 -6.83 22.61 -22.82
C LEU A 374 -7.53 23.38 -21.69
N ALA A 375 -6.79 23.89 -20.70
CA ALA A 375 -7.32 24.70 -19.62
C ALA A 375 -7.82 26.06 -20.14
N GLY A 376 -8.83 26.60 -19.46
CA GLY A 376 -9.37 27.91 -19.79
C GLY A 376 -8.45 29.08 -19.44
N GLY A 377 -8.93 30.31 -19.63
CA GLY A 377 -8.17 31.54 -19.37
C GLY A 377 -7.80 31.77 -17.88
N ASP A 378 -8.45 31.08 -16.97
CA ASP A 378 -8.12 31.02 -15.53
C ASP A 378 -7.04 30.00 -15.18
N GLY A 379 -6.63 29.17 -16.16
CA GLY A 379 -5.64 28.11 -15.98
C GLY A 379 -6.17 26.87 -15.25
N LEU A 380 -7.44 26.83 -14.84
CA LEU A 380 -8.02 25.68 -14.15
C LEU A 380 -8.28 24.52 -15.12
N VAL A 381 -7.74 23.36 -14.78
CA VAL A 381 -7.87 22.13 -15.57
C VAL A 381 -9.22 21.49 -15.28
N ALA A 382 -9.96 21.09 -16.31
CA ALA A 382 -11.26 20.44 -16.12
C ALA A 382 -11.13 19.11 -15.37
N PHE A 383 -12.03 18.86 -14.42
CA PHE A 383 -12.05 17.67 -13.54
C PHE A 383 -11.94 16.33 -14.30
N LYS A 384 -12.52 16.24 -15.50
CA LYS A 384 -12.47 15.01 -16.29
C LYS A 384 -11.04 14.50 -16.53
N TRP A 385 -10.06 15.37 -16.65
CA TRP A 385 -8.67 14.99 -16.95
C TRP A 385 -8.01 14.27 -15.78
N ILE A 386 -8.18 14.77 -14.58
CA ILE A 386 -7.69 14.08 -13.37
C ILE A 386 -8.47 12.78 -13.13
N ALA A 387 -9.77 12.76 -13.41
CA ALA A 387 -10.56 11.54 -13.30
C ALA A 387 -10.09 10.44 -14.26
N ILE A 388 -9.85 10.78 -15.54
CA ILE A 388 -9.28 9.83 -16.52
C ILE A 388 -7.90 9.36 -16.07
N SER A 389 -7.06 10.26 -15.57
CA SER A 389 -5.74 9.91 -15.03
C SER A 389 -5.85 8.85 -13.93
N TYR A 390 -6.71 9.06 -12.93
CA TYR A 390 -6.90 8.09 -11.83
C TYR A 390 -7.49 6.75 -12.31
N VAL A 391 -8.40 6.76 -13.29
CA VAL A 391 -8.92 5.52 -13.90
C VAL A 391 -7.78 4.72 -14.54
N LEU A 392 -6.94 5.36 -15.36
CA LEU A 392 -5.79 4.70 -16.00
C LEU A 392 -4.77 4.18 -15.00
N GLN A 393 -4.44 4.96 -13.97
CA GLN A 393 -3.55 4.54 -12.89
C GLN A 393 -4.12 3.33 -12.13
N SER A 394 -5.43 3.31 -11.86
CA SER A 394 -6.10 2.22 -11.17
C SER A 394 -6.16 0.94 -12.00
N ILE A 395 -6.32 1.05 -13.32
CA ILE A 395 -6.18 -0.11 -14.23
C ILE A 395 -4.74 -0.64 -14.18
N GLY A 396 -3.75 0.24 -14.17
CA GLY A 396 -2.35 -0.13 -13.99
C GLY A 396 -2.11 -0.87 -12.67
N GLU A 397 -2.73 -0.41 -11.59
CA GLU A 397 -2.65 -1.06 -10.26
C GLU A 397 -3.26 -2.46 -10.27
N LEU A 398 -4.42 -2.64 -10.87
CA LEU A 398 -5.06 -3.96 -11.01
C LEU A 398 -4.18 -4.97 -11.76
N LEU A 399 -3.34 -4.49 -12.68
CA LEU A 399 -2.40 -5.32 -13.44
C LEU A 399 -1.16 -5.73 -12.65
N ILE A 400 -0.73 -4.97 -11.65
CA ILE A 400 0.54 -5.22 -10.94
C ILE A 400 0.36 -5.68 -9.50
N SER A 401 -0.59 -5.14 -8.75
CA SER A 401 -0.72 -5.39 -7.30
C SER A 401 -0.98 -6.86 -6.94
N PRO A 402 -1.98 -7.54 -7.53
CA PRO A 402 -2.23 -8.94 -7.19
C PRO A 402 -1.09 -9.86 -7.61
N ILE A 403 -0.37 -9.47 -8.67
CA ILE A 403 0.65 -10.30 -9.30
C ILE A 403 2.00 -10.17 -8.62
N GLY A 404 2.30 -9.03 -8.01
CA GLY A 404 3.53 -8.83 -7.26
C GLY A 404 3.72 -9.89 -6.17
N TYR A 405 2.66 -10.19 -5.41
CA TYR A 405 2.69 -11.25 -4.40
C TYR A 405 2.74 -12.66 -5.01
N ALA A 406 1.93 -12.91 -6.05
CA ALA A 406 1.93 -14.20 -6.74
C ALA A 406 3.28 -14.49 -7.43
N MET A 407 3.95 -13.46 -7.93
CA MET A 407 5.29 -13.54 -8.52
C MET A 407 6.31 -14.08 -7.53
N ILE A 408 6.28 -13.60 -6.29
CA ILE A 408 7.24 -14.05 -5.26
C ILE A 408 7.03 -15.55 -4.98
N GLY A 409 5.79 -16.01 -4.88
CA GLY A 409 5.49 -17.43 -4.72
C GLY A 409 6.01 -18.32 -5.85
N LYS A 410 6.05 -17.80 -7.08
CA LYS A 410 6.51 -18.54 -8.27
C LYS A 410 8.02 -18.45 -8.52
N LEU A 411 8.64 -17.30 -8.25
CA LEU A 411 10.01 -17.01 -8.63
C LEU A 411 11.02 -17.20 -7.49
N ALA A 412 10.57 -17.07 -6.24
CA ALA A 412 11.43 -17.19 -5.09
C ALA A 412 11.64 -18.66 -4.68
N PRO A 413 12.89 -19.11 -4.49
CA PRO A 413 13.16 -20.36 -3.81
C PRO A 413 12.56 -20.35 -2.40
N PRO A 414 12.03 -21.47 -1.85
CA PRO A 414 11.38 -21.50 -0.54
C PRO A 414 12.21 -20.87 0.57
N ARG A 415 13.52 -21.06 0.55
CA ARG A 415 14.47 -20.49 1.53
C ARG A 415 14.53 -18.95 1.51
N TYR A 416 14.26 -18.31 0.37
CA TYR A 416 14.42 -16.87 0.16
C TYR A 416 13.08 -16.12 0.03
N GLN A 417 11.94 -16.81 0.09
CA GLN A 417 10.62 -16.18 -0.09
C GLN A 417 10.40 -15.00 0.86
N GLY A 418 10.73 -15.16 2.14
CA GLY A 418 10.59 -14.08 3.12
C GLY A 418 11.48 -12.87 2.84
N VAL A 419 12.73 -13.12 2.42
CA VAL A 419 13.68 -12.05 2.07
C VAL A 419 13.24 -11.33 0.80
N MET A 420 12.78 -12.06 -0.22
CA MET A 420 12.27 -11.47 -1.46
C MET A 420 10.97 -10.71 -1.23
N MET A 421 10.10 -11.18 -0.33
CA MET A 421 8.93 -10.41 0.12
C MET A 421 9.34 -9.09 0.79
N GLY A 422 10.34 -9.14 1.65
CA GLY A 422 10.90 -7.94 2.28
C GLY A 422 11.50 -6.96 1.27
N CYS A 423 12.22 -7.47 0.27
CA CYS A 423 12.75 -6.65 -0.82
C CYS A 423 11.61 -5.98 -1.62
N TRP A 424 10.51 -6.68 -1.88
CA TRP A 424 9.32 -6.12 -2.52
C TRP A 424 8.70 -4.98 -1.72
N MET A 425 8.54 -5.15 -0.41
CA MET A 425 8.05 -4.08 0.48
C MET A 425 9.00 -2.88 0.52
N MET A 426 10.32 -3.14 0.50
CA MET A 426 11.33 -2.09 0.44
C MET A 426 11.26 -1.30 -0.87
N VAL A 427 10.99 -1.93 -2.00
CA VAL A 427 10.76 -1.25 -3.29
C VAL A 427 9.64 -0.22 -3.16
N THR A 428 8.52 -0.57 -2.55
CA THR A 428 7.40 0.35 -2.32
C THR A 428 7.76 1.48 -1.34
N GLY A 429 8.53 1.16 -0.31
CA GLY A 429 9.04 2.16 0.64
C GLY A 429 10.00 3.17 0.00
N VAL A 430 10.95 2.70 -0.80
CA VAL A 430 11.86 3.57 -1.59
C VAL A 430 11.06 4.41 -2.59
N ALA A 431 10.07 3.80 -3.24
CA ALA A 431 9.19 4.49 -4.18
C ALA A 431 8.46 5.68 -3.53
N SER A 432 8.01 5.54 -2.28
CA SER A 432 7.38 6.62 -1.52
C SER A 432 8.32 7.83 -1.31
N VAL A 433 9.58 7.55 -0.96
CA VAL A 433 10.59 8.60 -0.81
C VAL A 433 10.93 9.25 -2.17
N LEU A 434 11.09 8.45 -3.22
CA LEU A 434 11.34 8.99 -4.57
C LEU A 434 10.17 9.84 -5.06
N ALA A 435 8.93 9.46 -4.76
CA ALA A 435 7.74 10.26 -5.05
C ALA A 435 7.78 11.60 -4.33
N SER A 436 8.28 11.66 -3.10
CA SER A 436 8.42 12.94 -2.38
C SER A 436 9.45 13.86 -3.03
N TYR A 437 10.59 13.35 -3.50
CA TYR A 437 11.55 14.13 -4.27
C TYR A 437 10.96 14.67 -5.58
N ILE A 438 10.21 13.82 -6.29
CA ILE A 438 9.54 14.24 -7.53
C ILE A 438 8.48 15.30 -7.22
N SER A 439 7.73 15.16 -6.15
CA SER A 439 6.76 16.18 -5.71
C SER A 439 7.44 17.49 -5.38
N GLY A 440 8.66 17.48 -4.83
CA GLY A 440 9.49 18.66 -4.62
C GLY A 440 10.00 19.34 -5.92
N LEU A 441 10.01 18.62 -7.05
CA LEU A 441 10.31 19.22 -8.37
C LEU A 441 9.10 19.91 -9.00
N MET A 442 7.91 19.73 -8.44
CA MET A 442 6.69 20.39 -8.88
C MET A 442 6.66 21.84 -8.41
N PRO A 443 5.93 22.73 -9.11
CA PRO A 443 5.81 24.14 -8.71
C PRO A 443 5.23 24.29 -7.30
N GLN A 444 5.78 25.20 -6.52
CA GLN A 444 5.20 25.59 -5.23
C GLN A 444 3.95 26.44 -5.47
N ASN A 445 2.85 26.09 -4.82
CA ASN A 445 1.55 26.74 -5.06
C ASN A 445 1.28 27.94 -4.13
N ALA A 446 2.09 28.14 -3.10
CA ALA A 446 1.89 29.23 -2.13
C ALA A 446 1.90 30.61 -2.80
N GLY A 447 0.71 31.23 -2.88
CA GLY A 447 0.53 32.57 -3.50
C GLY A 447 0.60 32.57 -5.03
N SER A 448 0.64 31.43 -5.70
CA SER A 448 0.69 31.31 -7.15
C SER A 448 -0.68 31.01 -7.76
N THR A 449 -0.87 31.39 -9.02
CA THR A 449 -2.08 31.06 -9.78
C THR A 449 -1.87 29.82 -10.63
N PRO A 450 -2.93 29.08 -11.01
CA PRO A 450 -2.82 27.93 -11.91
C PRO A 450 -2.09 28.23 -13.21
N LEU A 451 -2.29 29.41 -13.78
CA LEU A 451 -1.59 29.85 -15.00
C LEU A 451 -0.07 29.89 -14.85
N LEU A 452 0.44 30.24 -13.69
CA LEU A 452 1.88 30.31 -13.40
C LEU A 452 2.47 28.93 -13.11
N THR A 453 1.72 28.05 -12.46
CA THR A 453 2.21 26.73 -12.03
C THR A 453 2.01 25.63 -13.08
N ASN A 454 1.02 25.76 -13.95
CA ASN A 454 0.71 24.77 -14.99
C ASN A 454 1.89 24.38 -15.89
N PRO A 455 2.75 25.31 -16.37
CA PRO A 455 3.89 24.92 -17.20
C PRO A 455 4.87 23.96 -16.49
N GLY A 456 5.15 24.23 -15.21
CA GLY A 456 6.02 23.37 -14.40
C GLY A 456 5.40 22.00 -14.13
N TYR A 457 4.11 21.95 -13.77
CA TYR A 457 3.38 20.67 -13.63
C TYR A 457 3.37 19.89 -14.94
N SER A 458 3.10 20.55 -16.07
CA SER A 458 3.08 19.91 -17.38
C SER A 458 4.44 19.30 -17.73
N GLN A 459 5.55 20.00 -17.43
CA GLN A 459 6.89 19.48 -17.65
C GLN A 459 7.16 18.21 -16.84
N VAL A 460 6.84 18.22 -15.55
CA VAL A 460 7.05 17.07 -14.66
C VAL A 460 6.17 15.90 -15.10
N PHE A 461 4.88 16.09 -15.33
CA PHE A 461 3.97 15.03 -15.76
C PHE A 461 4.36 14.43 -17.12
N ASN A 462 4.83 15.25 -18.08
CA ASN A 462 5.36 14.74 -19.35
C ASN A 462 6.60 13.86 -19.13
N ALA A 463 7.56 14.31 -18.33
CA ALA A 463 8.76 13.54 -18.05
C ALA A 463 8.43 12.20 -17.38
N LEU A 464 7.53 12.20 -16.40
CA LEU A 464 7.07 11.00 -15.70
C LEU A 464 6.30 10.05 -16.60
N GLY A 465 5.38 10.59 -17.40
CA GLY A 465 4.55 9.82 -18.30
C GLY A 465 5.39 9.11 -19.37
N TRP A 466 6.26 9.86 -20.07
CA TRP A 466 7.16 9.28 -21.06
C TRP A 466 8.21 8.35 -20.43
N GLY A 467 8.72 8.65 -19.24
CA GLY A 467 9.62 7.76 -18.49
C GLY A 467 8.96 6.42 -18.17
N SER A 468 7.70 6.42 -17.75
CA SER A 468 6.93 5.21 -17.50
C SER A 468 6.65 4.42 -18.78
N VAL A 469 6.25 5.10 -19.87
CA VAL A 469 6.05 4.46 -21.17
C VAL A 469 7.36 3.84 -21.68
N ALA A 470 8.47 4.55 -21.59
CA ALA A 470 9.78 4.03 -21.98
C ALA A 470 10.18 2.78 -21.18
N THR A 471 9.95 2.78 -19.85
CA THR A 471 10.17 1.61 -18.99
C THR A 471 9.24 0.45 -19.39
N GLY A 472 7.98 0.74 -19.72
CA GLY A 472 7.03 -0.24 -20.25
C GLY A 472 7.51 -0.86 -21.57
N VAL A 473 8.05 -0.05 -22.49
CA VAL A 473 8.65 -0.53 -23.76
C VAL A 473 9.87 -1.41 -23.48
N VAL A 474 10.76 -1.02 -22.58
CA VAL A 474 11.91 -1.85 -22.21
C VAL A 474 11.45 -3.20 -21.67
N LEU A 475 10.47 -3.23 -20.76
CA LEU A 475 9.91 -4.49 -20.25
C LEU A 475 9.22 -5.29 -21.37
N LEU A 476 8.53 -4.65 -22.30
CA LEU A 476 7.90 -5.30 -23.45
C LEU A 476 8.94 -6.04 -24.30
N ILE A 477 10.04 -5.39 -24.61
CA ILE A 477 11.19 -5.98 -25.35
C ILE A 477 11.81 -7.15 -24.56
N LEU A 478 11.85 -7.04 -23.23
CA LEU A 478 12.41 -8.08 -22.36
C LEU A 478 11.47 -9.27 -22.12
N ILE A 479 10.20 -9.21 -22.51
CA ILE A 479 9.23 -10.31 -22.30
C ILE A 479 9.74 -11.66 -22.77
N PRO A 480 10.31 -11.84 -23.99
CA PRO A 480 10.80 -13.15 -24.43
C PRO A 480 11.93 -13.69 -23.52
N LEU A 481 12.84 -12.79 -23.07
CA LEU A 481 13.90 -13.15 -22.13
C LEU A 481 13.34 -13.55 -20.77
N LEU A 482 12.44 -12.75 -20.20
CA LEU A 482 11.81 -13.01 -18.91
C LEU A 482 11.01 -14.33 -18.93
N ARG A 483 10.27 -14.61 -20.00
CA ARG A 483 9.59 -15.90 -20.21
C ARG A 483 10.55 -17.08 -20.16
N ARG A 484 11.70 -16.99 -20.85
CA ARG A 484 12.73 -18.03 -20.83
C ARG A 484 13.33 -18.21 -19.43
N MET A 485 13.46 -17.12 -18.66
CA MET A 485 13.98 -17.19 -17.29
C MET A 485 12.98 -17.80 -16.29
N ILE A 486 11.68 -17.62 -16.53
CA ILE A 486 10.60 -18.08 -15.65
C ILE A 486 10.22 -19.55 -15.93
N HIS A 487 10.11 -19.93 -17.22
CA HIS A 487 9.48 -21.20 -17.64
C HIS A 487 10.44 -22.30 -18.08
N ARG A 488 11.74 -22.04 -18.22
CA ARG A 488 12.67 -23.10 -18.59
C ARG A 488 12.93 -24.03 -17.41
N GLU A 489 12.36 -25.24 -17.47
CA GLU A 489 12.82 -26.36 -16.64
C GLU A 489 14.32 -26.63 -16.91
N PRO A 490 15.10 -27.09 -15.90
CA PRO A 490 16.43 -27.55 -16.15
C PRO A 490 16.34 -28.71 -17.15
N SER A 491 17.00 -28.59 -18.30
CA SER A 491 17.30 -29.77 -19.10
C SER A 491 18.01 -30.77 -18.16
N VAL A 492 17.36 -31.87 -17.89
CA VAL A 492 17.98 -33.03 -17.27
C VAL A 492 19.17 -33.41 -18.19
N ALA A 493 20.36 -33.11 -17.74
CA ALA A 493 21.62 -33.60 -18.32
C ALA A 493 22.15 -34.69 -17.42
#